data_d1b2a906cb3d977e4f667c09b508ba46
#
_entry.id   d1b2a906cb3d977e4f667c09b508ba46
#
_cell.length_a   1.000
_cell.length_b   1.000
_cell.length_c   1.000
_cell.angle_alpha   90.00
_cell.angle_beta   90.00
_cell.angle_gamma   90.00
#
_symmetry.space_group_name_H-M   'P 1'
#
loop_
_entity.id
_entity.type
_entity.pdbx_description
1 polymer ?
#
loop_
_entity_poly.entity_id
_entity_poly.type
_entity_poly.pdbx_seq_one_letter_code
_entity_poly.pdbx_strand_id
1 'polypeptide(L)'
;LVLKTYAETHGGPPKELFIHGQTYFNDEEWNAFVSAAPQETNVIGVRIRSTGGETKLFRDGDYPVLRGTALLLHDQTAYLWTTGYVPQLDTYIGPETPNPLHITVMRSKNAKPDIRTVLGDIMGLTKINYNSCNFNDGLPVTVRFARMVGDVLTMGSAKGEERQPFKFYV
;
A
#
# COMPACT_ATOMS: atom_id res chain seq x y z
N LEU A 1 9.24 4.02 18.33
CA LEU A 1 8.26 3.19 19.05
C LEU A 1 8.01 1.88 18.29
N VAL A 2 7.41 1.89 17.10
CA VAL A 2 6.98 0.67 16.34
C VAL A 2 8.12 -0.32 16.14
N LEU A 3 9.28 0.13 15.62
CA LEU A 3 10.43 -0.76 15.38
C LEU A 3 11.01 -1.36 16.66
N LYS A 4 10.97 -0.61 17.78
CA LYS A 4 11.37 -1.11 19.09
C LYS A 4 10.44 -2.22 19.57
N THR A 5 9.11 -1.99 19.51
CA THR A 5 8.10 -2.98 19.87
C THR A 5 8.22 -4.24 19.01
N TYR A 6 8.47 -4.07 17.69
CA TYR A 6 8.71 -5.19 16.79
C TYR A 6 9.92 -6.03 17.24
N ALA A 7 11.07 -5.37 17.52
CA ALA A 7 12.28 -6.05 17.93
C ALA A 7 12.12 -6.80 19.27
N GLU A 8 11.41 -6.20 20.22
CA GLU A 8 11.09 -6.83 21.51
C GLU A 8 10.21 -8.09 21.34
N THR A 9 9.27 -8.06 20.38
CA THR A 9 8.34 -9.17 20.15
C THR A 9 8.96 -10.29 19.31
N HIS A 10 9.85 -9.97 18.36
CA HIS A 10 10.40 -10.91 17.38
C HIS A 10 11.88 -11.27 17.62
N GLY A 11 12.47 -10.78 18.70
CA GLY A 11 13.86 -11.08 19.05
C GLY A 11 14.93 -10.35 18.24
N GLY A 12 14.54 -9.32 17.46
CA GLY A 12 15.45 -8.50 16.67
C GLY A 12 14.72 -7.55 15.72
N PRO A 13 15.44 -6.60 15.11
CA PRO A 13 14.84 -5.65 14.17
C PRO A 13 14.37 -6.35 12.88
N PRO A 14 13.42 -5.77 12.15
CA PRO A 14 12.98 -6.31 10.88
C PRO A 14 14.11 -6.27 9.85
N LYS A 15 14.19 -7.31 9.01
CA LYS A 15 15.16 -7.34 7.89
C LYS A 15 14.81 -6.30 6.82
N GLU A 16 13.53 -6.11 6.57
CA GLU A 16 13.00 -5.19 5.58
C GLU A 16 11.89 -4.33 6.18
N LEU A 17 11.87 -3.05 5.79
CA LEU A 17 10.86 -2.08 6.20
C LEU A 17 10.34 -1.37 4.96
N PHE A 18 9.09 -1.67 4.58
CA PHE A 18 8.42 -1.03 3.46
C PHE A 18 7.68 0.24 3.90
N ILE A 19 8.02 1.36 3.28
CA ILE A 19 7.35 2.65 3.48
C ILE A 19 6.45 2.90 2.27
N HIS A 20 5.15 2.90 2.49
CA HIS A 20 4.16 3.14 1.45
C HIS A 20 3.77 4.62 1.38
N GLY A 21 3.86 5.21 0.20
CA GLY A 21 3.43 6.57 -0.08
C GLY A 21 2.61 6.69 -1.35
N GLN A 22 1.85 7.77 -1.50
CA GLN A 22 1.12 8.10 -2.73
C GLN A 22 1.93 8.99 -3.66
N THR A 23 2.89 9.72 -3.11
CA THR A 23 3.81 10.61 -3.80
C THR A 23 5.23 10.08 -3.75
N TYR A 24 6.12 10.70 -4.49
CA TYR A 24 7.56 10.43 -4.37
C TYR A 24 8.09 11.04 -3.07
N PHE A 25 8.97 10.31 -2.40
CA PHE A 25 9.71 10.84 -1.27
C PHE A 25 10.85 11.72 -1.75
N ASN A 26 10.95 12.92 -1.21
CA ASN A 26 12.11 13.78 -1.42
C ASN A 26 13.32 13.25 -0.63
N ASP A 27 14.49 13.86 -0.81
CA ASP A 27 15.73 13.39 -0.19
C ASP A 27 15.72 13.55 1.34
N GLU A 28 15.09 14.60 1.86
CA GLU A 28 14.95 14.84 3.29
C GLU A 28 14.06 13.77 3.95
N GLU A 29 12.89 13.52 3.39
CA GLU A 29 11.97 12.46 3.84
C GLU A 29 12.65 11.08 3.79
N TRP A 30 13.30 10.77 2.68
CA TRP A 30 14.00 9.51 2.52
C TRP A 30 15.10 9.30 3.56
N ASN A 31 15.95 10.31 3.76
CA ASN A 31 17.03 10.26 4.74
C ASN A 31 16.48 10.14 6.17
N ALA A 32 15.36 10.78 6.47
CA ALA A 32 14.71 10.64 7.76
C ALA A 32 14.23 9.19 8.01
N PHE A 33 13.60 8.54 7.02
CA PHE A 33 13.20 7.13 7.14
C PHE A 33 14.40 6.20 7.34
N VAL A 34 15.46 6.38 6.55
CA VAL A 34 16.67 5.56 6.66
C VAL A 34 17.34 5.75 8.01
N SER A 35 17.42 6.99 8.51
CA SER A 35 18.04 7.30 9.81
C SER A 35 17.25 6.79 11.00
N ALA A 36 15.92 6.70 10.87
CA ALA A 36 15.05 6.18 11.92
C ALA A 36 15.03 4.65 12.00
N ALA A 37 15.51 3.95 10.98
CA ALA A 37 15.55 2.50 10.93
C ALA A 37 16.89 1.95 11.49
N PRO A 38 16.89 0.75 12.08
CA PRO A 38 18.12 0.06 12.45
C PRO A 38 19.08 -0.11 11.27
N GLN A 39 20.38 -0.15 11.56
CA GLN A 39 21.41 -0.18 10.51
C GLN A 39 21.27 -1.39 9.59
N GLU A 40 20.93 -2.55 10.13
CA GLU A 40 20.73 -3.83 9.44
C GLU A 40 19.42 -3.91 8.65
N THR A 41 18.47 -3.03 8.93
CA THR A 41 17.17 -3.01 8.24
C THR A 41 17.29 -2.39 6.85
N ASN A 42 16.86 -3.12 5.81
CA ASN A 42 16.70 -2.59 4.47
C ASN A 42 15.41 -1.76 4.40
N VAL A 43 15.53 -0.45 4.24
CA VAL A 43 14.37 0.45 4.06
C VAL A 43 14.03 0.52 2.58
N ILE A 44 12.76 0.34 2.24
CA ILE A 44 12.25 0.28 0.86
C ILE A 44 11.08 1.24 0.73
N GLY A 45 11.20 2.22 -0.15
CA GLY A 45 10.15 3.17 -0.46
C GLY A 45 9.31 2.70 -1.64
N VAL A 46 8.00 2.53 -1.43
CA VAL A 46 7.06 2.08 -2.46
C VAL A 46 5.97 3.11 -2.65
N ARG A 47 5.83 3.59 -3.89
CA ARG A 47 4.72 4.44 -4.29
C ARG A 47 3.56 3.61 -4.77
N ILE A 48 2.37 3.90 -4.22
CA ILE A 48 1.12 3.24 -4.56
C ILE A 48 0.10 4.33 -4.94
N ARG A 49 -0.22 4.44 -6.23
CA ARG A 49 -1.10 5.47 -6.77
C ARG A 49 -2.31 4.83 -7.46
N SER A 50 -3.51 5.34 -7.17
CA SER A 50 -4.68 5.04 -8.00
C SER A 50 -4.52 5.69 -9.38
N THR A 51 -4.84 4.96 -10.45
CA THR A 51 -4.76 5.49 -11.82
C THR A 51 -5.95 6.34 -12.22
N GLY A 52 -7.05 6.32 -11.44
CA GLY A 52 -8.21 7.17 -11.71
C GLY A 52 -8.89 6.93 -13.07
N GLY A 53 -8.64 5.77 -13.68
CA GLY A 53 -9.20 5.44 -15.00
C GLY A 53 -8.27 5.72 -16.19
N GLU A 54 -7.06 6.23 -15.95
CA GLU A 54 -6.05 6.43 -17.00
C GLU A 54 -5.67 5.14 -17.75
N THR A 55 -5.80 4.00 -17.06
CA THR A 55 -5.45 2.68 -17.61
C THR A 55 -6.58 1.70 -17.32
N LYS A 56 -7.02 1.01 -18.34
CA LYS A 56 -8.03 -0.07 -18.26
C LYS A 56 -7.49 -1.33 -18.91
N LEU A 57 -7.87 -2.48 -18.37
CA LEU A 57 -7.62 -3.78 -18.97
C LEU A 57 -8.96 -4.46 -19.23
N PHE A 58 -9.17 -4.87 -20.47
CA PHE A 58 -10.34 -5.62 -20.88
C PHE A 58 -9.94 -7.07 -21.16
N ARG A 59 -10.85 -7.97 -20.91
CA ARG A 59 -10.73 -9.39 -21.30
C ARG A 59 -12.00 -9.80 -22.01
N ASP A 60 -11.90 -10.85 -22.80
CA ASP A 60 -13.06 -11.45 -23.43
C ASP A 60 -13.95 -12.16 -22.38
N GLY A 61 -15.27 -12.10 -22.57
CA GLY A 61 -16.28 -12.71 -21.70
C GLY A 61 -17.07 -11.69 -20.89
N ASP A 62 -17.99 -12.20 -20.05
CA ASP A 62 -19.01 -11.41 -19.35
C ASP A 62 -18.46 -10.69 -18.10
N TYR A 63 -17.29 -11.08 -17.64
CA TYR A 63 -16.70 -10.52 -16.41
C TYR A 63 -15.44 -9.71 -16.71
N PRO A 64 -15.17 -8.68 -15.90
CA PRO A 64 -13.95 -7.88 -16.05
C PRO A 64 -12.67 -8.66 -15.70
N VAL A 65 -11.55 -7.97 -15.76
CA VAL A 65 -10.25 -8.50 -15.37
C VAL A 65 -10.28 -9.17 -13.99
N LEU A 66 -9.52 -10.25 -13.83
CA LEU A 66 -9.42 -10.97 -12.57
C LEU A 66 -8.74 -10.11 -11.49
N ARG A 67 -9.28 -10.15 -10.29
CA ARG A 67 -8.60 -9.61 -9.11
C ARG A 67 -7.25 -10.29 -8.90
N GLY A 68 -6.20 -9.50 -8.69
CA GLY A 68 -4.82 -9.99 -8.55
C GLY A 68 -4.04 -10.04 -9.87
N THR A 69 -4.66 -9.65 -11.00
CA THR A 69 -3.92 -9.49 -12.26
C THR A 69 -2.88 -8.38 -12.10
N ALA A 70 -1.67 -8.63 -12.60
CA ALA A 70 -0.59 -7.64 -12.63
C ALA A 70 0.01 -7.52 -14.02
N LEU A 71 0.36 -6.31 -14.41
CA LEU A 71 1.12 -5.99 -15.61
C LEU A 71 2.45 -5.37 -15.20
N LEU A 72 3.54 -6.10 -15.42
CA LEU A 72 4.89 -5.63 -15.15
C LEU A 72 5.34 -4.72 -16.31
N LEU A 73 5.68 -3.48 -15.98
CA LEU A 73 6.20 -2.52 -16.96
C LEU A 73 7.74 -2.59 -17.00
N HIS A 74 8.35 -2.61 -15.83
CA HIS A 74 9.79 -2.70 -15.61
C HIS A 74 10.07 -3.46 -14.31
N ASP A 75 11.33 -3.72 -14.01
CA ASP A 75 11.77 -4.46 -12.81
C ASP A 75 11.26 -3.87 -11.49
N GLN A 76 10.90 -2.58 -11.47
CA GLN A 76 10.49 -1.85 -10.26
C GLN A 76 9.14 -1.15 -10.43
N THR A 77 8.40 -1.40 -11.52
CA THR A 77 7.15 -0.70 -11.82
C THR A 77 6.13 -1.64 -12.42
N ALA A 78 4.92 -1.62 -11.89
CA ALA A 78 3.82 -2.45 -12.33
C ALA A 78 2.44 -1.79 -12.16
N TYR A 79 1.45 -2.28 -12.88
CA TYR A 79 0.03 -2.11 -12.56
C TYR A 79 -0.47 -3.35 -11.84
N LEU A 80 -1.29 -3.15 -10.80
CA LEU A 80 -1.93 -4.24 -10.05
C LEU A 80 -3.44 -3.99 -9.93
N TRP A 81 -4.25 -4.91 -10.44
CA TRP A 81 -5.70 -4.90 -10.27
C TRP A 81 -6.09 -5.53 -8.95
N THR A 82 -6.23 -4.70 -7.93
CA THR A 82 -6.62 -5.09 -6.56
C THR A 82 -8.13 -5.29 -6.41
N THR A 83 -8.89 -4.80 -7.37
CA THR A 83 -10.31 -5.08 -7.57
C THR A 83 -10.49 -5.82 -8.89
N GLY A 84 -11.62 -6.50 -9.08
CA GLY A 84 -11.90 -7.29 -10.27
C GLY A 84 -12.73 -8.52 -9.96
N TYR A 85 -12.95 -9.35 -10.98
CA TYR A 85 -13.70 -10.58 -10.85
C TYR A 85 -12.99 -11.60 -9.95
N VAL A 86 -13.76 -12.21 -9.06
CA VAL A 86 -13.29 -13.25 -8.14
C VAL A 86 -14.01 -14.56 -8.47
N PRO A 87 -13.38 -15.48 -9.23
CA PRO A 87 -14.03 -16.70 -9.71
C PRO A 87 -14.59 -17.57 -8.59
N GLN A 88 -13.90 -17.68 -7.44
CA GLN A 88 -14.31 -18.49 -6.31
C GLN A 88 -15.61 -18.01 -5.67
N LEU A 89 -15.96 -16.76 -5.86
CA LEU A 89 -17.18 -16.15 -5.33
C LEU A 89 -18.21 -15.90 -6.43
N ASP A 90 -17.84 -16.19 -7.68
CA ASP A 90 -18.63 -15.89 -8.87
C ASP A 90 -19.22 -14.47 -8.86
N THR A 91 -18.38 -13.50 -8.47
CA THR A 91 -18.85 -12.13 -8.26
C THR A 91 -17.84 -11.08 -8.69
N TYR A 92 -18.39 -9.96 -9.10
CA TYR A 92 -17.70 -8.70 -9.28
C TYR A 92 -18.53 -7.60 -8.62
N ILE A 93 -17.94 -6.93 -7.63
CA ILE A 93 -18.59 -5.86 -6.88
C ILE A 93 -18.10 -4.53 -7.43
N GLY A 94 -18.69 -4.07 -8.49
CA GLY A 94 -18.35 -2.76 -9.04
C GLY A 94 -19.20 -2.43 -10.25
N PRO A 95 -19.66 -1.16 -10.38
CA PRO A 95 -20.44 -0.72 -11.53
C PRO A 95 -19.58 -0.51 -12.79
N GLU A 96 -18.27 -0.41 -12.64
CA GLU A 96 -17.36 -0.04 -13.73
C GLU A 96 -16.18 -1.01 -13.87
N THR A 97 -15.54 -0.98 -15.04
CA THR A 97 -14.28 -1.69 -15.29
C THR A 97 -13.24 -1.31 -14.23
N PRO A 98 -12.62 -2.29 -13.55
CA PRO A 98 -11.67 -2.02 -12.47
C PRO A 98 -10.49 -1.18 -12.92
N ASN A 99 -10.07 -0.26 -12.05
CA ASN A 99 -8.85 0.53 -12.24
C ASN A 99 -7.70 -0.12 -11.49
N PRO A 100 -6.50 -0.23 -12.08
CA PRO A 100 -5.35 -0.72 -11.37
C PRO A 100 -4.76 0.32 -10.42
N LEU A 101 -3.98 -0.15 -9.46
CA LEU A 101 -2.99 0.65 -8.77
C LEU A 101 -1.70 0.68 -9.61
N HIS A 102 -1.07 1.85 -9.72
CA HIS A 102 0.27 2.00 -10.24
C HIS A 102 1.26 1.92 -9.09
N ILE A 103 2.14 0.93 -9.13
CA ILE A 103 3.07 0.58 -8.06
C ILE A 103 4.48 0.78 -8.57
N THR A 104 5.29 1.51 -7.81
CA THR A 104 6.69 1.77 -8.13
C THR A 104 7.55 1.61 -6.88
N VAL A 105 8.55 0.76 -6.93
CA VAL A 105 9.63 0.74 -5.93
C VAL A 105 10.56 1.91 -6.24
N MET A 106 10.46 2.97 -5.45
CA MET A 106 11.15 4.24 -5.70
C MET A 106 12.61 4.20 -5.31
N ARG A 107 12.85 3.73 -4.09
CA ARG A 107 14.17 3.72 -3.45
C ARG A 107 14.34 2.49 -2.58
N SER A 108 15.57 2.07 -2.39
CA SER A 108 15.96 1.05 -1.43
C SER A 108 17.30 1.44 -0.82
N LYS A 109 17.44 1.28 0.49
CA LYS A 109 18.69 1.53 1.21
C LYS A 109 19.79 0.57 0.77
N ASN A 110 19.44 -0.70 0.59
CA ASN A 110 20.38 -1.76 0.21
C ASN A 110 19.93 -2.43 -1.11
N ALA A 111 19.47 -3.67 -1.03
CA ALA A 111 19.00 -4.44 -2.18
C ALA A 111 17.57 -4.04 -2.57
N LYS A 112 17.32 -3.95 -3.87
CA LYS A 112 15.97 -3.78 -4.39
C LYS A 112 15.20 -5.08 -4.25
N PRO A 113 13.93 -5.04 -3.78
CA PRO A 113 13.09 -6.22 -3.69
C PRO A 113 12.65 -6.69 -5.09
N ASP A 114 12.27 -7.96 -5.20
CA ASP A 114 11.52 -8.43 -6.36
C ASP A 114 10.14 -7.77 -6.39
N ILE A 115 9.82 -7.13 -7.51
CA ILE A 115 8.52 -6.45 -7.69
C ILE A 115 7.34 -7.41 -7.50
N ARG A 116 7.46 -8.67 -7.84
CA ARG A 116 6.39 -9.67 -7.66
C ARG A 116 6.07 -9.92 -6.20
N THR A 117 7.08 -9.97 -5.35
CA THR A 117 6.91 -10.06 -3.89
C THR A 117 6.17 -8.83 -3.38
N VAL A 118 6.61 -7.63 -3.78
CA VAL A 118 5.95 -6.36 -3.40
C VAL A 118 4.48 -6.34 -3.82
N LEU A 119 4.16 -6.80 -5.04
CA LEU A 119 2.78 -6.88 -5.51
C LEU A 119 1.94 -7.87 -4.70
N GLY A 120 2.51 -9.02 -4.33
CA GLY A 120 1.87 -10.01 -3.47
C GLY A 120 1.54 -9.45 -2.09
N ASP A 121 2.48 -8.73 -1.46
CA ASP A 121 2.30 -8.09 -0.17
C ASP A 121 1.22 -6.99 -0.22
N ILE A 122 1.28 -6.12 -1.23
CA ILE A 122 0.25 -5.10 -1.45
C ILE A 122 -1.12 -5.73 -1.64
N MET A 123 -1.22 -6.80 -2.44
CA MET A 123 -2.46 -7.54 -2.62
C MET A 123 -2.97 -8.15 -1.30
N GLY A 124 -2.09 -8.69 -0.47
CA GLY A 124 -2.39 -9.17 0.87
C GLY A 124 -2.95 -8.06 1.76
N LEU A 125 -2.32 -6.89 1.77
CA LEU A 125 -2.73 -5.71 2.54
C LEU A 125 -4.09 -5.14 2.12
N THR A 126 -4.55 -5.39 0.89
CA THR A 126 -5.91 -5.00 0.46
C THR A 126 -7.00 -5.88 1.06
N LYS A 127 -6.65 -7.07 1.59
CA LYS A 127 -7.58 -8.00 2.23
C LYS A 127 -7.75 -7.71 3.72
N ILE A 128 -6.83 -6.95 4.31
CA ILE A 128 -6.87 -6.56 5.71
C ILE A 128 -7.72 -5.30 5.81
N ASN A 129 -9.01 -5.49 6.12
CA ASN A 129 -9.89 -4.37 6.38
C ASN A 129 -10.44 -4.50 7.80
N TYR A 130 -10.08 -3.54 8.63
CA TYR A 130 -10.47 -3.56 10.05
C TYR A 130 -11.96 -3.31 10.26
N ASN A 131 -12.59 -2.49 9.42
CA ASN A 131 -13.96 -2.00 9.65
C ASN A 131 -15.03 -2.61 8.75
N SER A 132 -14.67 -3.27 7.68
CA SER A 132 -15.64 -3.92 6.80
C SER A 132 -15.02 -4.99 5.92
N CYS A 133 -15.82 -6.00 5.58
CA CYS A 133 -15.46 -7.01 4.59
C CYS A 133 -15.62 -6.50 3.14
N ASN A 134 -15.89 -5.23 2.94
CA ASN A 134 -16.03 -4.65 1.61
C ASN A 134 -14.67 -4.45 0.94
N PHE A 135 -14.48 -5.11 -0.16
CA PHE A 135 -13.27 -5.05 -1.00
C PHE A 135 -13.27 -3.87 -1.98
N ASN A 136 -14.17 -2.88 -1.79
CA ASN A 136 -14.57 -1.97 -2.85
C ASN A 136 -13.55 -0.90 -3.24
N ASP A 137 -12.65 -0.47 -2.36
CA ASP A 137 -11.70 0.59 -2.71
C ASP A 137 -10.35 0.07 -3.24
N GLY A 138 -10.08 -1.22 -3.08
CA GLY A 138 -8.87 -1.87 -3.56
C GLY A 138 -7.55 -1.31 -3.01
N LEU A 139 -7.60 -0.37 -2.07
CA LEU A 139 -6.41 0.21 -1.48
C LEU A 139 -5.83 -0.70 -0.38
N PRO A 140 -4.51 -0.83 -0.28
CA PRO A 140 -3.89 -1.50 0.86
C PRO A 140 -4.14 -0.71 2.14
N VAL A 141 -4.33 -1.42 3.24
CA VAL A 141 -4.65 -0.85 4.56
C VAL A 141 -3.71 0.27 4.98
N THR A 142 -2.44 0.16 4.67
CA THR A 142 -1.41 1.17 4.98
C THR A 142 -1.68 2.53 4.32
N VAL A 143 -2.09 2.52 3.04
CA VAL A 143 -2.43 3.75 2.30
C VAL A 143 -3.77 4.31 2.74
N ARG A 144 -4.74 3.43 3.01
CA ARG A 144 -6.06 3.84 3.51
C ARG A 144 -5.92 4.57 4.83
N PHE A 145 -5.21 4.01 5.79
CA PHE A 145 -5.01 4.65 7.08
C PHE A 145 -4.25 5.97 7.00
N ALA A 146 -3.22 6.03 6.16
CA ALA A 146 -2.50 7.28 5.94
C ALA A 146 -3.41 8.39 5.39
N ARG A 147 -4.36 8.06 4.51
CA ARG A 147 -5.38 9.01 4.04
C ARG A 147 -6.29 9.47 5.17
N MET A 148 -6.86 8.54 5.93
CA MET A 148 -7.79 8.87 7.03
C MET A 148 -7.11 9.76 8.09
N VAL A 149 -5.88 9.45 8.46
CA VAL A 149 -5.09 10.31 9.37
C VAL A 149 -4.82 11.68 8.75
N GLY A 150 -4.46 11.72 7.46
CA GLY A 150 -4.26 12.97 6.72
C GLY A 150 -5.51 13.85 6.71
N ASP A 151 -6.68 13.27 6.47
CA ASP A 151 -7.96 13.98 6.46
C ASP A 151 -8.26 14.60 7.83
N VAL A 152 -8.06 13.87 8.92
CA VAL A 152 -8.23 14.38 10.30
C VAL A 152 -7.25 15.53 10.58
N LEU A 153 -5.98 15.39 10.21
CA LEU A 153 -4.98 16.42 10.43
C LEU A 153 -5.25 17.71 9.63
N THR A 154 -5.78 17.57 8.40
CA THR A 154 -6.09 18.72 7.54
C THR A 154 -7.36 19.46 7.96
N MET A 155 -8.30 18.81 8.64
CA MET A 155 -9.52 19.45 9.19
C MET A 155 -9.23 20.45 10.34
N GLY A 156 -7.98 20.63 10.74
CA GLY A 156 -7.58 21.67 11.66
C GLY A 156 -7.91 21.44 13.14
N SER A 157 -8.45 20.27 13.47
CA SER A 157 -8.81 19.89 14.85
C SER A 157 -7.61 19.53 15.73
N ALA A 158 -6.45 19.33 15.13
CA ALA A 158 -5.27 18.76 15.80
C ALA A 158 -4.29 19.79 16.39
N LYS A 159 -4.68 21.05 16.53
CA LYS A 159 -3.82 22.06 17.18
C LYS A 159 -3.77 21.81 18.69
N GLY A 160 -2.71 21.12 19.14
CA GLY A 160 -2.38 20.99 20.54
C GLY A 160 -2.92 19.76 21.27
N GLU A 161 -3.54 18.81 20.57
CA GLU A 161 -3.97 17.55 21.18
C GLU A 161 -2.83 16.53 21.25
N GLU A 162 -2.77 15.83 22.39
CA GLU A 162 -1.87 14.66 22.53
C GLU A 162 -2.19 13.62 21.46
N ARG A 163 -1.18 12.86 21.03
CA ARG A 163 -1.34 11.77 20.07
C ARG A 163 -2.40 10.79 20.58
N GLN A 164 -3.50 10.69 19.85
CA GLN A 164 -4.57 9.78 20.20
C GLN A 164 -4.24 8.34 19.81
N PRO A 165 -4.78 7.33 20.51
CA PRO A 165 -4.71 5.96 20.07
C PRO A 165 -5.29 5.79 18.67
N PHE A 166 -4.69 4.90 17.88
CA PHE A 166 -5.02 4.65 16.47
C PHE A 166 -6.53 4.51 16.18
N LYS A 167 -7.30 3.92 17.10
CA LYS A 167 -8.75 3.75 16.99
C LYS A 167 -9.55 5.06 16.82
N PHE A 168 -8.96 6.21 17.13
CA PHE A 168 -9.61 7.52 16.95
C PHE A 168 -9.37 8.14 15.57
N TYR A 169 -8.51 7.51 14.75
CA TYR A 169 -8.22 7.95 13.39
C TYR A 169 -8.85 7.05 12.32
N VAL A 170 -9.60 6.00 12.73
CA VAL A 170 -10.15 4.97 11.84
C VAL A 170 -11.64 4.79 12.06
#